data_019c68e86ebe647e001e2b4a3754a025
#
_entry.id   019c68e86ebe647e001e2b4a3754a025
#
_cell.length_a   1.000
_cell.length_b   1.000
_cell.length_c   1.000
_cell.angle_alpha   90.00
_cell.angle_beta   90.00
_cell.angle_gamma   90.00
#
_symmetry.space_group_name_H-M   'P 1'
#
loop_
_entity.id
_entity.type
_entity.pdbx_description
1 polymer ?
#
loop_
_entity_poly.entity_id
_entity_poly.type
_entity_poly.pdbx_seq_one_letter_code
_entity_poly.pdbx_strand_id
1 'polypeptide(L)'
;MIYDRRAVLLGLASAVAAGPMTASAQSFPSKPIRWIIGVPAGGGLDMQARILSGLMSKSLGQPVLVDNRPGGGGAIAASSVAASPADGHTVISLNVGDYALNPHLYSKLSYDPQRDFAMIGMVTTIPMWLLVNGKLPVSTLPEFIAYAKSQPPGAVNIASAGPGTAQHLMLELLNEQAQLNMTHVPYRGGAPATTDLLAGQVQALFNDTGSTLAHVKSGALKALAVAMPKRVATFPDMPTLIELGYDVQVPVWIALGTVAGTPPAVIARLNEALNQAIQAPEFSGKMAEVGVVVTPSSSEEAESFARKQLADWGPILKRRNIKLD
;
A
#
# COMPACT_ATOMS: atom_id res chain seq x y z
N MET A 1 -0.98 11.12 -82.89
CA MET A 1 -1.64 10.85 -81.62
C MET A 1 -1.57 12.14 -80.80
N ILE A 2 -2.70 12.87 -80.77
CA ILE A 2 -2.80 14.17 -80.08
C ILE A 2 -3.41 13.85 -78.71
N TYR A 3 -2.60 13.93 -77.65
CA TYR A 3 -3.09 13.78 -76.28
C TYR A 3 -3.82 15.06 -75.85
N ASP A 4 -5.09 14.87 -75.49
CA ASP A 4 -6.00 15.94 -75.08
C ASP A 4 -5.56 16.52 -73.76
N ARG A 5 -5.04 17.76 -73.72
CA ARG A 5 -4.55 18.50 -72.59
C ARG A 5 -5.62 18.80 -71.48
N ARG A 6 -6.89 18.55 -71.80
CA ARG A 6 -8.03 18.79 -70.89
C ARG A 6 -8.24 17.66 -69.89
N ALA A 7 -7.79 16.45 -70.22
CA ALA A 7 -7.93 15.28 -69.31
C ALA A 7 -6.91 15.26 -68.14
N VAL A 8 -5.77 15.95 -68.34
CA VAL A 8 -4.70 16.00 -67.30
C VAL A 8 -5.01 17.00 -66.19
N LEU A 9 -5.81 18.02 -66.44
CA LEU A 9 -6.16 19.04 -65.44
C LEU A 9 -7.29 18.64 -64.47
N LEU A 10 -8.12 17.65 -64.84
CA LEU A 10 -9.17 17.10 -63.93
C LEU A 10 -8.70 16.04 -62.98
N GLY A 11 -7.49 15.43 -63.15
CA GLY A 11 -6.90 14.46 -62.29
C GLY A 11 -6.17 15.07 -61.06
N LEU A 12 -5.80 16.36 -61.13
CA LEU A 12 -5.03 17.03 -60.08
C LEU A 12 -5.90 17.78 -59.03
N ALA A 13 -7.20 17.93 -59.28
CA ALA A 13 -8.12 18.63 -58.38
C ALA A 13 -8.72 17.74 -57.28
N SER A 14 -8.57 16.39 -57.38
CA SER A 14 -9.12 15.45 -56.36
C SER A 14 -8.18 15.06 -55.26
N ALA A 15 -6.92 15.54 -55.21
CA ALA A 15 -5.91 15.13 -54.26
C ALA A 15 -5.73 16.09 -53.05
N VAL A 16 -6.54 17.15 -52.93
CA VAL A 16 -6.34 18.20 -51.92
C VAL A 16 -7.41 18.19 -50.79
N ALA A 17 -8.32 17.22 -50.76
CA ALA A 17 -9.40 17.14 -49.78
C ALA A 17 -9.12 16.12 -48.60
N ALA A 18 -7.91 15.58 -48.48
CA ALA A 18 -7.50 14.90 -47.25
C ALA A 18 -7.00 15.95 -46.25
N GLY A 19 -7.91 16.70 -45.65
CA GLY A 19 -7.63 17.50 -44.48
C GLY A 19 -7.00 16.59 -43.41
N PRO A 20 -6.07 17.11 -42.54
CA PRO A 20 -5.55 16.31 -41.47
C PRO A 20 -6.75 15.83 -40.67
N MET A 21 -7.01 14.51 -40.67
CA MET A 21 -7.82 13.87 -39.63
C MET A 21 -7.11 14.21 -38.30
N THR A 22 -7.58 15.23 -37.63
CA THR A 22 -7.22 15.45 -36.22
C THR A 22 -7.67 14.16 -35.53
N ALA A 23 -6.72 13.28 -35.28
CA ALA A 23 -6.93 12.17 -34.38
C ALA A 23 -7.46 12.80 -33.07
N SER A 24 -8.77 12.72 -32.88
CA SER A 24 -9.39 13.12 -31.62
C SER A 24 -8.66 12.29 -30.56
N ALA A 25 -7.79 12.92 -29.82
CA ALA A 25 -7.12 12.27 -28.71
C ALA A 25 -8.24 11.68 -27.85
N GLN A 26 -8.34 10.37 -27.84
CA GLN A 26 -9.38 9.65 -27.11
C GLN A 26 -9.31 10.14 -25.67
N SER A 27 -10.38 10.76 -25.17
CA SER A 27 -10.39 11.33 -23.82
C SER A 27 -10.15 10.21 -22.81
N PHE A 28 -9.11 10.35 -22.00
CA PHE A 28 -8.84 9.40 -20.91
C PHE A 28 -9.78 9.67 -19.71
N PRO A 29 -10.35 8.61 -19.10
CA PRO A 29 -10.32 7.20 -19.50
C PRO A 29 -11.40 6.86 -20.56
N SER A 30 -11.05 5.99 -21.52
CA SER A 30 -11.95 5.53 -22.59
C SER A 30 -12.64 4.19 -22.30
N LYS A 31 -12.21 3.48 -21.22
CA LYS A 31 -12.71 2.18 -20.79
C LYS A 31 -12.56 2.06 -19.26
N PRO A 32 -13.15 1.04 -18.59
CA PRO A 32 -12.97 0.81 -17.19
C PRO A 32 -11.51 0.72 -16.75
N ILE A 33 -11.20 1.26 -15.57
CA ILE A 33 -9.89 1.19 -14.93
C ILE A 33 -9.88 0.01 -13.95
N ARG A 34 -8.84 -0.82 -14.02
CA ARG A 34 -8.62 -1.92 -13.08
C ARG A 34 -7.68 -1.45 -11.98
N TRP A 35 -8.14 -1.53 -10.74
CA TRP A 35 -7.35 -1.21 -9.56
C TRP A 35 -6.91 -2.50 -8.86
N ILE A 36 -5.65 -2.88 -9.06
CA ILE A 36 -5.07 -4.10 -8.49
C ILE A 36 -4.61 -3.81 -7.05
N ILE A 37 -4.94 -4.71 -6.13
CA ILE A 37 -4.47 -4.66 -4.74
C ILE A 37 -3.90 -6.01 -4.31
N GLY A 38 -2.74 -5.98 -3.64
CA GLY A 38 -1.95 -7.18 -3.25
C GLY A 38 -2.42 -7.87 -1.96
N VAL A 39 -3.64 -7.57 -1.47
CA VAL A 39 -4.17 -8.11 -0.22
C VAL A 39 -5.51 -8.82 -0.43
N PRO A 40 -5.89 -9.74 0.46
CA PRO A 40 -7.24 -10.35 0.44
C PRO A 40 -8.34 -9.30 0.62
N ALA A 41 -9.55 -9.63 0.16
CA ALA A 41 -10.73 -8.81 0.40
C ALA A 41 -11.08 -8.72 1.90
N GLY A 42 -11.67 -7.60 2.33
CA GLY A 42 -12.15 -7.37 3.69
C GLY A 42 -11.12 -6.74 4.65
N GLY A 43 -9.88 -6.52 4.23
CA GLY A 43 -8.88 -5.78 5.01
C GLY A 43 -8.98 -4.26 4.85
N GLY A 44 -8.19 -3.51 5.65
CA GLY A 44 -8.20 -2.05 5.65
C GLY A 44 -7.85 -1.45 4.28
N LEU A 45 -6.89 -2.01 3.55
CA LEU A 45 -6.55 -1.58 2.19
C LEU A 45 -7.68 -1.84 1.19
N ASP A 46 -8.36 -2.99 1.27
CA ASP A 46 -9.50 -3.32 0.41
C ASP A 46 -10.67 -2.35 0.64
N MET A 47 -10.97 -2.04 1.89
CA MET A 47 -11.98 -1.04 2.25
C MET A 47 -11.65 0.34 1.67
N GLN A 48 -10.42 0.81 1.83
CA GLN A 48 -9.95 2.08 1.28
C GLN A 48 -10.10 2.11 -0.24
N ALA A 49 -9.59 1.08 -0.93
CA ALA A 49 -9.65 0.96 -2.38
C ALA A 49 -11.10 0.98 -2.90
N ARG A 50 -12.05 0.30 -2.23
CA ARG A 50 -13.47 0.28 -2.65
C ARG A 50 -14.17 1.61 -2.46
N ILE A 51 -13.92 2.34 -1.38
CA ILE A 51 -14.48 3.69 -1.19
C ILE A 51 -13.92 4.62 -2.28
N LEU A 52 -12.60 4.64 -2.44
CA LEU A 52 -11.94 5.50 -3.42
C LEU A 52 -12.31 5.15 -4.86
N SER A 53 -12.44 3.86 -5.20
CA SER A 53 -12.85 3.43 -6.54
C SER A 53 -14.24 3.96 -6.90
N GLY A 54 -15.18 3.96 -5.95
CA GLY A 54 -16.50 4.54 -6.13
C GLY A 54 -16.47 6.06 -6.39
N LEU A 55 -15.67 6.78 -5.60
CA LEU A 55 -15.50 8.24 -5.75
C LEU A 55 -14.77 8.60 -7.06
N MET A 56 -13.67 7.91 -7.37
CA MET A 56 -12.92 8.11 -8.61
C MET A 56 -13.74 7.75 -9.84
N SER A 57 -14.60 6.74 -9.80
CA SER A 57 -15.50 6.38 -10.89
C SER A 57 -16.43 7.54 -11.26
N LYS A 58 -16.97 8.26 -10.26
CA LYS A 58 -17.81 9.44 -10.49
C LYS A 58 -17.01 10.58 -11.15
N SER A 59 -15.80 10.86 -10.66
CA SER A 59 -14.95 11.93 -11.22
C SER A 59 -14.42 11.62 -12.62
N LEU A 60 -14.09 10.36 -12.87
CA LEU A 60 -13.49 9.92 -14.13
C LEU A 60 -14.53 9.60 -15.25
N GLY A 61 -15.80 9.41 -14.87
CA GLY A 61 -16.86 9.01 -15.80
C GLY A 61 -16.74 7.58 -16.33
N GLN A 62 -15.85 6.77 -15.75
CA GLN A 62 -15.66 5.36 -16.09
C GLN A 62 -15.56 4.53 -14.83
N PRO A 63 -16.02 3.26 -14.84
CA PRO A 63 -15.89 2.38 -13.67
C PRO A 63 -14.43 2.18 -13.28
N VAL A 64 -14.14 2.28 -11.98
CA VAL A 64 -12.86 1.85 -11.38
C VAL A 64 -13.15 0.58 -10.60
N LEU A 65 -12.55 -0.55 -11.00
CA LEU A 65 -12.87 -1.90 -10.52
C LEU A 65 -11.73 -2.45 -9.70
N VAL A 66 -11.97 -2.72 -8.42
CA VAL A 66 -10.98 -3.32 -7.50
C VAL A 66 -10.84 -4.81 -7.78
N ASP A 67 -9.60 -5.27 -7.98
CA ASP A 67 -9.21 -6.67 -8.24
C ASP A 67 -8.14 -7.09 -7.21
N ASN A 68 -8.53 -8.00 -6.30
CA ASN A 68 -7.66 -8.51 -5.23
C ASN A 68 -6.76 -9.63 -5.76
N ARG A 69 -5.43 -9.46 -5.67
CA ARG A 69 -4.40 -10.45 -6.06
C ARG A 69 -3.40 -10.68 -4.94
N PRO A 70 -3.81 -11.35 -3.85
CA PRO A 70 -2.96 -11.56 -2.70
C PRO A 70 -1.83 -12.56 -2.97
N GLY A 71 -0.73 -12.42 -2.20
CA GLY A 71 0.36 -13.38 -2.15
C GLY A 71 1.74 -12.74 -2.38
N GLY A 72 2.80 -13.42 -1.88
CA GLY A 72 4.18 -12.96 -1.98
C GLY A 72 4.45 -11.57 -1.39
N GLY A 73 3.76 -11.19 -0.29
CA GLY A 73 3.90 -9.84 0.26
C GLY A 73 3.53 -8.74 -0.75
N GLY A 74 2.58 -8.99 -1.68
CA GLY A 74 2.18 -8.05 -2.76
C GLY A 74 2.88 -8.28 -4.10
N ALA A 75 3.95 -9.09 -4.14
CA ALA A 75 4.74 -9.28 -5.35
C ALA A 75 3.93 -9.85 -6.54
N ILE A 76 2.92 -10.70 -6.29
CA ILE A 76 2.05 -11.21 -7.35
C ILE A 76 1.25 -10.08 -8.01
N ALA A 77 0.67 -9.19 -7.21
CA ALA A 77 -0.05 -8.02 -7.71
C ALA A 77 0.88 -7.10 -8.50
N ALA A 78 2.03 -6.74 -7.92
CA ALA A 78 3.03 -5.87 -8.53
C ALA A 78 3.51 -6.40 -9.89
N SER A 79 3.89 -7.68 -9.96
CA SER A 79 4.33 -8.31 -11.22
C SER A 79 3.25 -8.31 -12.29
N SER A 80 1.98 -8.52 -11.90
CA SER A 80 0.86 -8.51 -12.84
C SER A 80 0.61 -7.13 -13.45
N VAL A 81 0.87 -6.06 -12.69
CA VAL A 81 0.72 -4.68 -13.16
C VAL A 81 1.93 -4.27 -14.00
N ALA A 82 3.15 -4.62 -13.59
CA ALA A 82 4.36 -4.36 -14.36
C ALA A 82 4.29 -4.92 -15.80
N ALA A 83 3.57 -6.02 -16.01
CA ALA A 83 3.32 -6.62 -17.31
C ALA A 83 2.12 -6.04 -18.08
N SER A 84 1.42 -5.04 -17.53
CA SER A 84 0.24 -4.43 -18.16
C SER A 84 0.62 -3.29 -19.11
N PRO A 85 -0.28 -2.88 -20.04
CA PRO A 85 -0.04 -1.72 -20.90
C PRO A 85 0.09 -0.42 -20.11
N ALA A 86 1.02 0.45 -20.54
CA ALA A 86 1.24 1.77 -19.95
C ALA A 86 0.22 2.82 -20.46
N ASP A 87 -1.08 2.50 -20.38
CA ASP A 87 -2.18 3.34 -20.88
C ASP A 87 -3.03 3.98 -19.77
N GLY A 88 -2.65 3.76 -18.49
CA GLY A 88 -3.35 4.27 -17.32
C GLY A 88 -4.62 3.52 -16.91
N HIS A 89 -5.07 2.51 -17.66
CA HIS A 89 -6.27 1.72 -17.32
C HIS A 89 -5.98 0.55 -16.37
N THR A 90 -4.73 0.40 -15.92
CA THR A 90 -4.36 -0.49 -14.83
C THR A 90 -3.58 0.30 -13.79
N VAL A 91 -4.13 0.37 -12.58
CA VAL A 91 -3.51 1.04 -11.44
C VAL A 91 -3.31 0.04 -10.29
N ILE A 92 -2.43 0.35 -9.36
CA ILE A 92 -2.08 -0.51 -8.24
C ILE A 92 -2.00 0.29 -6.95
N SER A 93 -2.50 -0.27 -5.85
CA SER A 93 -2.07 0.19 -4.54
C SER A 93 -0.68 -0.34 -4.26
N LEU A 94 0.28 0.55 -4.15
CA LEU A 94 1.64 0.28 -3.69
C LEU A 94 1.76 0.63 -2.21
N ASN A 95 2.52 -0.14 -1.48
CA ASN A 95 2.80 0.10 -0.07
C ASN A 95 4.31 -0.03 0.20
N VAL A 96 4.72 0.21 1.44
CA VAL A 96 6.13 0.11 1.84
C VAL A 96 6.74 -1.26 1.53
N GLY A 97 5.96 -2.36 1.69
CA GLY A 97 6.40 -3.72 1.36
C GLY A 97 6.74 -3.85 -0.12
N ASP A 98 5.75 -3.55 -0.98
CA ASP A 98 5.87 -3.74 -2.43
C ASP A 98 6.96 -2.87 -3.05
N TYR A 99 7.08 -1.62 -2.59
CA TYR A 99 7.97 -0.65 -3.22
C TYR A 99 9.34 -0.54 -2.55
N ALA A 100 9.41 -0.58 -1.21
CA ALA A 100 10.62 -0.22 -0.50
C ALA A 100 11.31 -1.37 0.23
N LEU A 101 10.59 -2.43 0.63
CA LEU A 101 11.18 -3.54 1.38
C LEU A 101 11.51 -4.74 0.50
N ASN A 102 10.56 -5.22 -0.32
CA ASN A 102 10.75 -6.42 -1.14
C ASN A 102 12.00 -6.39 -2.04
N PRO A 103 12.39 -5.26 -2.66
CA PRO A 103 13.62 -5.20 -3.45
C PRO A 103 14.90 -5.51 -2.69
N HIS A 104 14.88 -5.38 -1.36
CA HIS A 104 16.02 -5.67 -0.49
C HIS A 104 15.92 -7.02 0.22
N LEU A 105 14.71 -7.60 0.27
CA LEU A 105 14.42 -8.83 1.01
C LEU A 105 14.48 -10.07 0.13
N TYR A 106 14.16 -9.95 -1.16
CA TYR A 106 14.17 -11.07 -2.10
C TYR A 106 15.37 -11.00 -3.04
N SER A 107 16.07 -12.11 -3.21
CA SER A 107 17.18 -12.21 -4.18
C SER A 107 16.68 -12.22 -5.63
N LYS A 108 15.46 -12.68 -5.86
CA LYS A 108 14.77 -12.72 -7.17
C LYS A 108 13.39 -12.13 -7.06
N LEU A 109 13.28 -10.85 -7.41
CA LEU A 109 12.00 -10.16 -7.52
C LEU A 109 11.61 -10.05 -9.01
N SER A 110 10.36 -10.37 -9.34
CA SER A 110 9.85 -10.38 -10.72
C SER A 110 9.46 -8.99 -11.24
N TYR A 111 9.69 -7.93 -10.47
CA TYR A 111 9.50 -6.53 -10.84
C TYR A 111 10.58 -5.65 -10.22
N ASP A 112 10.76 -4.47 -10.78
CA ASP A 112 11.61 -3.41 -10.24
C ASP A 112 10.73 -2.18 -9.97
N PRO A 113 10.53 -1.77 -8.71
CA PRO A 113 9.58 -0.71 -8.40
C PRO A 113 9.93 0.63 -9.02
N GLN A 114 11.23 0.94 -9.22
CA GLN A 114 11.66 2.21 -9.81
C GLN A 114 11.56 2.24 -11.34
N ARG A 115 11.67 1.07 -11.97
CA ARG A 115 11.63 0.93 -13.43
C ARG A 115 10.21 0.68 -13.94
N ASP A 116 9.42 -0.11 -13.20
CA ASP A 116 8.18 -0.70 -13.70
C ASP A 116 6.93 0.12 -13.31
N PHE A 117 7.06 1.04 -12.33
CA PHE A 117 5.94 1.86 -11.85
C PHE A 117 6.20 3.36 -11.96
N ALA A 118 5.10 4.12 -12.13
CA ALA A 118 5.03 5.56 -11.96
C ALA A 118 4.00 5.87 -10.86
N MET A 119 4.33 6.74 -9.92
CA MET A 119 3.40 7.13 -8.86
C MET A 119 2.34 8.07 -9.40
N ILE A 120 1.09 7.81 -9.01
CA ILE A 120 -0.04 8.72 -9.25
C ILE A 120 -0.15 9.70 -8.07
N GLY A 121 -0.08 9.21 -6.83
CA GLY A 121 -0.15 10.03 -5.63
C GLY A 121 -0.17 9.20 -4.36
N MET A 122 0.13 9.85 -3.22
CA MET A 122 -0.05 9.24 -1.91
C MET A 122 -1.55 9.14 -1.59
N VAL A 123 -1.91 8.14 -0.80
CA VAL A 123 -3.29 7.91 -0.35
C VAL A 123 -3.38 8.13 1.15
N THR A 124 -2.71 7.30 1.92
CA THR A 124 -2.76 7.34 3.40
C THR A 124 -1.44 6.90 4.03
N THR A 125 -1.24 7.38 5.26
CA THR A 125 -0.30 6.77 6.21
C THR A 125 -1.10 6.08 7.30
N ILE A 126 -0.77 4.82 7.57
CA ILE A 126 -1.53 3.93 8.44
C ILE A 126 -0.76 3.70 9.73
N PRO A 127 -1.29 4.13 10.89
CA PRO A 127 -0.72 3.77 12.16
C PRO A 127 -0.85 2.27 12.40
N MET A 128 0.25 1.67 12.84
CA MET A 128 0.32 0.27 13.28
C MET A 128 0.50 0.24 14.78
N TRP A 129 -0.23 -0.59 15.47
CA TRP A 129 -0.02 -0.83 16.89
C TRP A 129 0.37 -2.28 17.17
N LEU A 130 1.09 -2.48 18.28
CA LEU A 130 1.35 -3.79 18.84
C LEU A 130 0.12 -4.23 19.62
N LEU A 131 -0.49 -5.30 19.20
CA LEU A 131 -1.67 -5.91 19.77
C LEU A 131 -1.32 -7.20 20.49
N VAL A 132 -2.02 -7.47 21.60
CA VAL A 132 -2.01 -8.78 22.27
C VAL A 132 -3.43 -9.28 22.49
N ASN A 133 -3.59 -10.59 22.67
CA ASN A 133 -4.88 -11.17 23.06
C ASN A 133 -5.38 -10.55 24.38
N GLY A 134 -6.66 -10.18 24.45
CA GLY A 134 -7.25 -9.54 25.63
C GLY A 134 -7.16 -10.34 26.92
N LYS A 135 -7.04 -11.68 26.82
CA LYS A 135 -6.89 -12.59 27.97
C LYS A 135 -5.44 -12.71 28.45
N LEU A 136 -4.45 -12.23 27.69
CA LEU A 136 -3.06 -12.24 28.14
C LEU A 136 -2.92 -11.36 29.41
N PRO A 137 -2.20 -11.80 30.47
CA PRO A 137 -2.11 -11.08 31.73
C PRO A 137 -1.10 -9.91 31.66
N VAL A 138 -1.22 -9.08 30.62
CA VAL A 138 -0.42 -7.88 30.38
C VAL A 138 -1.32 -6.75 29.90
N SER A 139 -0.96 -5.50 30.21
CA SER A 139 -1.70 -4.30 29.82
C SER A 139 -0.82 -3.19 29.24
N THR A 140 0.50 -3.35 29.40
CA THR A 140 1.50 -2.39 28.93
C THR A 140 2.62 -3.10 28.16
N LEU A 141 3.36 -2.36 27.34
CA LEU A 141 4.52 -2.92 26.62
C LEU A 141 5.60 -3.43 27.57
N PRO A 142 6.00 -2.73 28.67
CA PRO A 142 6.95 -3.29 29.63
C PRO A 142 6.50 -4.62 30.24
N GLU A 143 5.22 -4.76 30.59
CA GLU A 143 4.65 -6.03 31.09
C GLU A 143 4.73 -7.15 30.03
N PHE A 144 4.41 -6.83 28.76
CA PHE A 144 4.52 -7.79 27.67
C PHE A 144 5.97 -8.25 27.45
N ILE A 145 6.93 -7.32 27.49
CA ILE A 145 8.36 -7.65 27.35
C ILE A 145 8.82 -8.52 28.53
N ALA A 146 8.42 -8.20 29.75
CA ALA A 146 8.73 -9.02 30.94
C ALA A 146 8.09 -10.42 30.80
N TYR A 147 6.84 -10.49 30.38
CA TYR A 147 6.15 -11.75 30.07
C TYR A 147 6.93 -12.56 29.02
N ALA A 148 7.27 -11.95 27.89
CA ALA A 148 7.99 -12.64 26.82
C ALA A 148 9.36 -13.18 27.27
N LYS A 149 10.09 -12.41 28.09
CA LYS A 149 11.37 -12.83 28.68
C LYS A 149 11.24 -13.95 29.72
N SER A 150 10.09 -14.08 30.39
CA SER A 150 9.84 -15.15 31.36
C SER A 150 9.49 -16.49 30.71
N GLN A 151 9.16 -16.49 29.42
CA GLN A 151 8.82 -17.71 28.67
C GLN A 151 10.09 -18.37 28.11
N PRO A 152 10.05 -19.70 27.85
CA PRO A 152 11.13 -20.34 27.10
C PRO A 152 11.37 -19.66 25.75
N PRO A 153 12.62 -19.64 25.25
CA PRO A 153 12.92 -19.09 23.92
C PRO A 153 12.03 -19.71 22.84
N GLY A 154 11.40 -18.88 22.01
CA GLY A 154 10.51 -19.32 20.94
C GLY A 154 9.08 -19.68 21.35
N ALA A 155 8.74 -19.65 22.65
CA ALA A 155 7.39 -20.02 23.11
C ALA A 155 6.34 -18.92 22.87
N VAL A 156 6.75 -17.67 22.73
CA VAL A 156 5.84 -16.56 22.38
C VAL A 156 5.77 -16.42 20.87
N ASN A 157 4.58 -16.67 20.34
CA ASN A 157 4.29 -16.53 18.90
C ASN A 157 3.79 -15.11 18.60
N ILE A 158 4.39 -14.47 17.59
CA ILE A 158 3.94 -13.18 17.09
C ILE A 158 3.61 -13.28 15.60
N ALA A 159 2.40 -12.86 15.24
CA ALA A 159 1.89 -12.95 13.88
C ALA A 159 2.34 -11.78 13.02
N SER A 160 2.34 -11.97 11.72
CA SER A 160 2.43 -10.91 10.71
C SER A 160 1.51 -11.18 9.53
N ALA A 161 1.32 -10.18 8.67
CA ALA A 161 0.59 -10.33 7.40
C ALA A 161 1.37 -11.11 6.32
N GLY A 162 2.52 -11.64 6.66
CA GLY A 162 3.37 -12.47 5.81
C GLY A 162 4.82 -11.96 5.71
N PRO A 163 5.70 -12.77 5.13
CA PRO A 163 7.09 -12.40 4.91
C PRO A 163 7.21 -11.11 4.08
N GLY A 164 8.17 -10.23 4.39
CA GLY A 164 8.40 -8.98 3.66
C GLY A 164 7.43 -7.85 3.95
N THR A 165 6.42 -8.06 4.81
CA THR A 165 5.51 -6.99 5.22
C THR A 165 6.11 -6.09 6.29
N ALA A 166 5.58 -4.89 6.45
CA ALA A 166 5.97 -3.98 7.51
C ALA A 166 5.81 -4.61 8.91
N GLN A 167 4.77 -5.43 9.11
CA GLN A 167 4.53 -6.15 10.34
C GLN A 167 5.65 -7.13 10.68
N HIS A 168 6.15 -7.86 9.68
CA HIS A 168 7.30 -8.75 9.85
C HIS A 168 8.54 -7.96 10.28
N LEU A 169 8.81 -6.84 9.61
CA LEU A 169 9.96 -6.02 9.96
C LEU A 169 9.84 -5.40 11.37
N MET A 170 8.66 -4.91 11.76
CA MET A 170 8.41 -4.40 13.11
C MET A 170 8.66 -5.47 14.18
N LEU A 171 8.26 -6.71 13.92
CA LEU A 171 8.53 -7.85 14.79
C LEU A 171 10.03 -8.07 14.96
N GLU A 172 10.79 -8.13 13.87
CA GLU A 172 12.23 -8.36 13.91
C GLU A 172 12.96 -7.23 14.64
N LEU A 173 12.54 -5.98 14.41
CA LEU A 173 13.05 -4.81 15.12
C LEU A 173 12.78 -4.89 16.62
N LEU A 174 11.57 -5.31 17.02
CA LEU A 174 11.22 -5.46 18.44
C LEU A 174 11.99 -6.60 19.09
N ASN A 175 12.11 -7.74 18.45
CA ASN A 175 12.90 -8.88 18.93
C ASN A 175 14.34 -8.44 19.22
N GLU A 176 14.98 -7.74 18.29
CA GLU A 176 16.35 -7.28 18.43
C GLU A 176 16.51 -6.27 19.57
N GLN A 177 15.71 -5.19 19.54
CA GLN A 177 15.88 -4.08 20.48
C GLN A 177 15.47 -4.44 21.92
N ALA A 178 14.45 -5.27 22.09
CA ALA A 178 14.02 -5.74 23.40
C ALA A 178 14.76 -7.02 23.85
N GLN A 179 15.68 -7.55 23.01
CA GLN A 179 16.39 -8.81 23.25
C GLN A 179 15.42 -9.96 23.56
N LEU A 180 14.41 -10.10 22.68
CA LEU A 180 13.41 -11.16 22.75
C LEU A 180 13.75 -12.26 21.73
N ASN A 181 13.19 -13.44 21.97
CA ASN A 181 13.25 -14.57 21.03
C ASN A 181 11.83 -15.09 20.78
N MET A 182 11.00 -14.23 20.17
CA MET A 182 9.64 -14.57 19.77
C MET A 182 9.65 -15.27 18.41
N THR A 183 8.78 -16.26 18.23
CA THR A 183 8.64 -16.99 16.98
C THR A 183 7.72 -16.25 16.02
N HIS A 184 8.19 -15.97 14.79
CA HIS A 184 7.40 -15.39 13.73
C HIS A 184 6.42 -16.42 13.14
N VAL A 185 5.13 -16.09 13.12
CA VAL A 185 4.06 -16.88 12.47
C VAL A 185 3.48 -16.06 11.32
N PRO A 186 3.85 -16.37 10.05
CA PRO A 186 3.37 -15.63 8.89
C PRO A 186 1.97 -16.08 8.46
N TYR A 187 1.09 -15.09 8.13
CA TYR A 187 -0.24 -15.29 7.58
C TYR A 187 -0.35 -14.69 6.17
N ARG A 188 -1.44 -15.02 5.46
CA ARG A 188 -1.75 -14.41 4.15
C ARG A 188 -2.55 -13.11 4.30
N GLY A 189 -2.03 -12.16 5.11
CA GLY A 189 -2.67 -10.88 5.39
C GLY A 189 -3.04 -10.68 6.87
N GLY A 190 -3.39 -9.44 7.23
CA GLY A 190 -3.70 -9.07 8.62
C GLY A 190 -5.00 -9.69 9.17
N ALA A 191 -6.01 -9.92 8.31
CA ALA A 191 -7.29 -10.45 8.76
C ALA A 191 -7.20 -11.87 9.37
N PRO A 192 -6.59 -12.88 8.71
CA PRO A 192 -6.41 -14.20 9.32
C PRO A 192 -5.48 -14.16 10.54
N ALA A 193 -4.44 -13.31 10.55
CA ALA A 193 -3.58 -13.12 11.72
C ALA A 193 -4.36 -12.58 12.94
N THR A 194 -5.27 -11.63 12.70
CA THR A 194 -6.16 -11.08 13.76
C THR A 194 -7.12 -12.14 14.30
N THR A 195 -7.66 -12.99 13.43
CA THR A 195 -8.55 -14.10 13.85
C THR A 195 -7.82 -15.04 14.80
N ASP A 196 -6.59 -15.43 14.49
CA ASP A 196 -5.80 -16.33 15.33
C ASP A 196 -5.30 -15.65 16.61
N LEU A 197 -5.03 -14.33 16.58
CA LEU A 197 -4.76 -13.56 17.79
C LEU A 197 -5.97 -13.54 18.73
N LEU A 198 -7.18 -13.31 18.21
CA LEU A 198 -8.44 -13.36 18.97
C LEU A 198 -8.69 -14.75 19.58
N ALA A 199 -8.37 -15.80 18.83
CA ALA A 199 -8.47 -17.18 19.28
C ALA A 199 -7.37 -17.58 20.30
N GLY A 200 -6.30 -16.77 20.46
CA GLY A 200 -5.17 -17.06 21.35
C GLY A 200 -4.14 -18.02 20.79
N GLN A 201 -4.20 -18.33 19.46
CA GLN A 201 -3.22 -19.19 18.79
C GLN A 201 -1.84 -18.52 18.68
N VAL A 202 -1.82 -17.20 18.63
CA VAL A 202 -0.63 -16.35 18.74
C VAL A 202 -0.83 -15.35 19.87
N GLN A 203 0.28 -14.85 20.45
CA GLN A 203 0.23 -13.97 21.63
C GLN A 203 0.20 -12.50 21.24
N ALA A 204 0.84 -12.14 20.11
CA ALA A 204 0.94 -10.76 19.67
C ALA A 204 0.84 -10.62 18.15
N LEU A 205 0.60 -9.39 17.69
CA LEU A 205 0.50 -9.02 16.28
C LEU A 205 0.74 -7.53 16.12
N PHE A 206 1.56 -7.12 15.17
CA PHE A 206 1.50 -5.76 14.62
C PHE A 206 0.41 -5.70 13.57
N ASN A 207 -0.60 -4.82 13.75
CA ASN A 207 -1.61 -4.61 12.72
C ASN A 207 -2.14 -3.18 12.70
N ASP A 208 -2.87 -2.84 11.64
CA ASP A 208 -3.41 -1.49 11.45
C ASP A 208 -4.54 -1.17 12.42
N THR A 209 -4.64 0.13 12.77
CA THR A 209 -5.68 0.63 13.66
C THR A 209 -7.07 0.42 13.07
N GLY A 210 -7.22 0.57 11.75
CA GLY A 210 -8.51 0.55 11.07
C GLY A 210 -9.24 -0.78 11.17
N SER A 211 -8.53 -1.88 10.92
CA SER A 211 -9.12 -3.22 10.95
C SER A 211 -9.30 -3.80 12.35
N THR A 212 -8.61 -3.26 13.37
CA THR A 212 -8.54 -3.87 14.71
C THR A 212 -9.17 -3.01 15.83
N LEU A 213 -9.53 -1.75 15.54
CA LEU A 213 -10.08 -0.82 16.53
C LEU A 213 -11.32 -1.36 17.28
N ALA A 214 -12.24 -2.01 16.57
CA ALA A 214 -13.43 -2.59 17.18
C ALA A 214 -13.09 -3.65 18.23
N HIS A 215 -12.06 -4.47 17.97
CA HIS A 215 -11.59 -5.51 18.89
C HIS A 215 -10.87 -4.91 20.09
N VAL A 216 -10.17 -3.78 19.92
CA VAL A 216 -9.53 -3.06 21.04
C VAL A 216 -10.60 -2.39 21.90
N LYS A 217 -11.58 -1.72 21.30
CA LYS A 217 -12.71 -1.08 22.04
C LYS A 217 -13.54 -2.09 22.82
N SER A 218 -13.72 -3.30 22.32
CA SER A 218 -14.43 -4.37 23.03
C SER A 218 -13.62 -5.08 24.10
N GLY A 219 -12.30 -4.81 24.19
CA GLY A 219 -11.39 -5.51 25.11
C GLY A 219 -10.99 -6.91 24.66
N ALA A 220 -11.44 -7.37 23.50
CA ALA A 220 -11.02 -8.66 22.91
C ALA A 220 -9.53 -8.67 22.56
N LEU A 221 -8.99 -7.51 22.19
CA LEU A 221 -7.56 -7.26 22.03
C LEU A 221 -7.13 -6.08 22.95
N LYS A 222 -5.85 -6.04 23.30
CA LYS A 222 -5.22 -4.89 23.99
C LYS A 222 -4.16 -4.32 23.06
N ALA A 223 -4.19 -3.01 22.82
CA ALA A 223 -3.13 -2.27 22.15
C ALA A 223 -2.12 -1.79 23.22
N LEU A 224 -0.84 -2.07 23.00
CA LEU A 224 0.22 -1.77 23.98
C LEU A 224 1.04 -0.53 23.64
N ALA A 225 1.23 -0.27 22.34
CA ALA A 225 1.94 0.90 21.82
C ALA A 225 1.68 1.06 20.31
N VAL A 226 1.88 2.26 19.78
CA VAL A 226 1.81 2.54 18.34
C VAL A 226 3.21 2.66 17.74
N ALA A 227 3.42 2.04 16.57
CA ALA A 227 4.68 2.09 15.82
C ALA A 227 4.71 3.32 14.90
N MET A 228 4.66 4.49 15.49
CA MET A 228 4.68 5.80 14.82
C MET A 228 5.71 6.71 15.49
N PRO A 229 6.28 7.71 14.77
CA PRO A 229 7.23 8.64 15.36
C PRO A 229 6.61 9.56 16.44
N LYS A 230 5.28 9.76 16.39
CA LYS A 230 4.49 10.56 17.35
C LYS A 230 3.18 9.86 17.63
N ARG A 231 2.56 10.17 18.77
CA ARG A 231 1.22 9.69 19.10
C ARG A 231 0.21 10.10 18.03
N VAL A 232 -0.76 9.24 17.81
CA VAL A 232 -1.85 9.49 16.86
C VAL A 232 -2.91 10.34 17.56
N ALA A 233 -3.34 11.44 16.93
CA ALA A 233 -4.29 12.37 17.53
C ALA A 233 -5.63 11.72 17.96
N THR A 234 -6.07 10.70 17.24
CA THR A 234 -7.27 9.91 17.56
C THR A 234 -7.10 9.05 18.81
N PHE A 235 -5.84 8.72 19.20
CA PHE A 235 -5.50 7.88 20.34
C PHE A 235 -4.41 8.56 21.19
N PRO A 236 -4.69 9.72 21.82
CA PRO A 236 -3.69 10.55 22.47
C PRO A 236 -3.03 9.86 23.69
N ASP A 237 -3.73 8.91 24.33
CA ASP A 237 -3.22 8.17 25.47
C ASP A 237 -2.34 6.98 25.08
N MET A 238 -2.37 6.56 23.79
CA MET A 238 -1.55 5.45 23.32
C MET A 238 -0.10 5.90 23.13
N PRO A 239 0.86 5.33 23.92
CA PRO A 239 2.27 5.68 23.76
C PRO A 239 2.84 5.16 22.44
N THR A 240 3.88 5.80 21.93
CA THR A 240 4.67 5.25 20.83
C THR A 240 5.71 4.27 21.35
N LEU A 241 6.16 3.34 20.48
CA LEU A 241 7.28 2.44 20.82
C LEU A 241 8.55 3.25 21.11
N ILE A 242 8.76 4.39 20.43
CA ILE A 242 9.91 5.29 20.69
C ILE A 242 9.86 5.89 22.10
N GLU A 243 8.69 6.39 22.53
CA GLU A 243 8.51 6.92 23.90
C GLU A 243 8.82 5.87 24.95
N LEU A 244 8.64 4.59 24.64
CA LEU A 244 8.94 3.44 25.50
C LEU A 244 10.36 2.88 25.33
N GLY A 245 11.22 3.56 24.54
CA GLY A 245 12.64 3.23 24.37
C GLY A 245 12.95 2.25 23.24
N TYR A 246 11.97 1.97 22.34
CA TYR A 246 12.14 1.05 21.21
C TYR A 246 11.93 1.78 19.89
N ASP A 247 12.99 1.95 19.08
CA ASP A 247 12.92 2.54 17.75
C ASP A 247 12.38 1.52 16.71
N VAL A 248 11.13 1.12 16.91
CA VAL A 248 10.40 0.21 16.04
C VAL A 248 9.39 1.02 15.23
N GLN A 249 9.83 1.65 14.18
CA GLN A 249 8.99 2.40 13.24
C GLN A 249 9.26 1.92 11.82
N VAL A 250 8.21 1.40 11.21
CA VAL A 250 8.17 1.15 9.76
C VAL A 250 7.01 1.95 9.23
N PRO A 251 7.23 3.08 8.55
CA PRO A 251 6.14 3.89 8.00
C PRO A 251 5.30 3.03 7.05
N VAL A 252 4.07 2.76 7.43
CA VAL A 252 3.12 2.05 6.57
C VAL A 252 2.33 3.10 5.81
N TRP A 253 2.61 3.19 4.54
CA TRP A 253 1.96 4.11 3.63
C TRP A 253 1.31 3.37 2.48
N ILE A 254 0.31 3.98 1.89
CA ILE A 254 -0.34 3.53 0.66
C ILE A 254 -0.23 4.66 -0.34
N ALA A 255 0.18 4.31 -1.55
CA ALA A 255 0.17 5.17 -2.72
C ALA A 255 -0.59 4.48 -3.85
N LEU A 256 -1.15 5.25 -4.75
CA LEU A 256 -1.65 4.77 -6.03
C LEU A 256 -0.54 4.92 -7.07
N GLY A 257 -0.26 3.85 -7.79
CA GLY A 257 0.70 3.81 -8.89
C GLY A 257 0.07 3.26 -10.17
N THR A 258 0.79 3.39 -11.27
CA THR A 258 0.47 2.80 -12.57
C THR A 258 1.75 2.29 -13.23
N VAL A 259 1.64 1.73 -14.43
CA VAL A 259 2.78 1.23 -15.19
C VAL A 259 3.70 2.39 -15.61
N ALA A 260 5.01 2.21 -15.50
CA ALA A 260 5.99 3.18 -15.98
C ALA A 260 5.81 3.45 -17.49
N GLY A 261 6.01 4.70 -17.92
CA GLY A 261 5.77 5.12 -19.30
C GLY A 261 4.31 5.49 -19.59
N THR A 262 3.40 5.42 -18.60
CA THR A 262 2.06 6.01 -18.74
C THR A 262 2.17 7.51 -19.05
N PRO A 263 1.43 8.04 -20.04
CA PRO A 263 1.53 9.42 -20.44
C PRO A 263 1.31 10.40 -19.28
N PRO A 264 2.10 11.49 -19.15
CA PRO A 264 2.00 12.44 -18.04
C PRO A 264 0.59 13.04 -17.89
N ALA A 265 -0.11 13.33 -18.97
CA ALA A 265 -1.49 13.84 -18.92
C ALA A 265 -2.48 12.83 -18.30
N VAL A 266 -2.26 11.53 -18.51
CA VAL A 266 -3.04 10.45 -17.90
C VAL A 266 -2.76 10.37 -16.40
N ILE A 267 -1.48 10.43 -15.99
CA ILE A 267 -1.08 10.46 -14.59
C ILE A 267 -1.69 11.68 -13.88
N ALA A 268 -1.61 12.86 -14.50
CA ALA A 268 -2.20 14.08 -13.94
C ALA A 268 -3.72 13.95 -13.74
N ARG A 269 -4.45 13.38 -14.71
CA ARG A 269 -5.90 13.15 -14.60
C ARG A 269 -6.25 12.16 -13.50
N LEU A 270 -5.45 11.09 -13.32
CA LEU A 270 -5.62 10.12 -12.25
C LEU A 270 -5.29 10.75 -10.89
N ASN A 271 -4.23 11.54 -10.79
CA ASN A 271 -3.85 12.26 -9.57
C ASN A 271 -4.94 13.25 -9.13
N GLU A 272 -5.49 14.02 -10.06
CA GLU A 272 -6.61 14.93 -9.77
C GLU A 272 -7.81 14.17 -9.19
N ALA A 273 -8.24 13.08 -9.85
CA ALA A 273 -9.35 12.25 -9.40
C ALA A 273 -9.08 11.61 -8.03
N LEU A 274 -7.83 11.15 -7.79
CA LEU A 274 -7.41 10.61 -6.51
C LEU A 274 -7.47 11.67 -5.41
N ASN A 275 -6.86 12.85 -5.61
CA ASN A 275 -6.82 13.91 -4.61
C ASN A 275 -8.23 14.43 -4.25
N GLN A 276 -9.15 14.51 -5.22
CA GLN A 276 -10.55 14.80 -4.97
C GLN A 276 -11.20 13.70 -4.11
N ALA A 277 -10.95 12.44 -4.42
CA ALA A 277 -11.55 11.30 -3.72
C ALA A 277 -11.06 11.17 -2.28
N ILE A 278 -9.75 11.31 -2.01
CA ILE A 278 -9.20 11.15 -0.66
C ILE A 278 -9.58 12.30 0.27
N GLN A 279 -9.88 13.50 -0.26
CA GLN A 279 -10.34 14.66 0.51
C GLN A 279 -11.86 14.66 0.72
N ALA A 280 -12.60 13.83 -0.02
CA ALA A 280 -14.05 13.74 0.15
C ALA A 280 -14.41 13.30 1.59
N PRO A 281 -15.42 13.92 2.24
CA PRO A 281 -15.81 13.58 3.62
C PRO A 281 -16.16 12.10 3.80
N GLU A 282 -16.68 11.45 2.78
CA GLU A 282 -17.00 10.02 2.74
C GLU A 282 -15.76 9.14 2.99
N PHE A 283 -14.58 9.54 2.52
CA PHE A 283 -13.32 8.84 2.75
C PHE A 283 -12.57 9.42 3.95
N SER A 284 -12.28 10.72 3.95
CA SER A 284 -11.44 11.36 4.97
C SER A 284 -12.04 11.26 6.37
N GLY A 285 -13.37 11.40 6.52
CA GLY A 285 -14.07 11.22 7.79
C GLY A 285 -13.90 9.79 8.32
N LYS A 286 -14.11 8.78 7.46
CA LYS A 286 -13.96 7.38 7.85
C LYS A 286 -12.51 7.01 8.21
N MET A 287 -11.54 7.59 7.53
CA MET A 287 -10.12 7.40 7.87
C MET A 287 -9.78 8.04 9.22
N ALA A 288 -10.29 9.24 9.49
CA ALA A 288 -10.08 9.92 10.76
C ALA A 288 -10.65 9.14 11.97
N GLU A 289 -11.82 8.48 11.82
CA GLU A 289 -12.44 7.66 12.87
C GLU A 289 -11.52 6.52 13.36
N VAL A 290 -10.66 6.02 12.49
CA VAL A 290 -9.75 4.91 12.77
C VAL A 290 -8.28 5.35 12.91
N GLY A 291 -8.03 6.66 12.92
CA GLY A 291 -6.72 7.25 13.10
C GLY A 291 -5.80 7.15 11.88
N VAL A 292 -6.32 6.77 10.71
CA VAL A 292 -5.57 6.74 9.46
C VAL A 292 -5.43 8.17 8.92
N VAL A 293 -4.22 8.55 8.55
CA VAL A 293 -3.89 9.90 8.08
C VAL A 293 -3.98 9.95 6.55
N VAL A 294 -4.87 10.81 6.04
CA VAL A 294 -4.98 11.08 4.60
C VAL A 294 -3.82 11.96 4.15
N THR A 295 -3.14 11.58 3.07
CA THR A 295 -1.91 12.25 2.59
C THR A 295 -2.03 12.64 1.12
N PRO A 296 -2.80 13.70 0.76
CA PRO A 296 -2.84 14.19 -0.62
C PRO A 296 -1.45 14.67 -1.07
N SER A 297 -1.09 14.39 -2.31
CA SER A 297 0.20 14.78 -2.88
C SER A 297 0.14 14.94 -4.40
N SER A 298 1.12 15.60 -4.97
CA SER A 298 1.41 15.48 -6.40
C SER A 298 2.02 14.11 -6.72
N SER A 299 2.11 13.76 -8.00
CA SER A 299 2.79 12.54 -8.44
C SER A 299 4.31 12.59 -8.18
N GLU A 300 4.92 13.78 -8.33
CA GLU A 300 6.34 14.01 -8.08
C GLU A 300 6.69 13.87 -6.60
N GLU A 301 5.85 14.41 -5.71
CA GLU A 301 6.02 14.27 -4.25
C GLU A 301 5.90 12.81 -3.83
N ALA A 302 4.92 12.06 -4.35
CA ALA A 302 4.75 10.65 -4.08
C ALA A 302 5.94 9.82 -4.58
N GLU A 303 6.44 10.10 -5.77
CA GLU A 303 7.61 9.44 -6.35
C GLU A 303 8.88 9.71 -5.52
N SER A 304 9.12 10.97 -5.16
CA SER A 304 10.26 11.37 -4.33
C SER A 304 10.23 10.69 -2.97
N PHE A 305 9.06 10.66 -2.32
CA PHE A 305 8.87 9.98 -1.05
C PHE A 305 9.15 8.47 -1.15
N ALA A 306 8.56 7.78 -2.14
CA ALA A 306 8.72 6.34 -2.31
C ALA A 306 10.16 5.94 -2.62
N ARG A 307 10.88 6.70 -3.48
CA ARG A 307 12.31 6.50 -3.77
C ARG A 307 13.17 6.68 -2.53
N LYS A 308 12.87 7.71 -1.72
CA LYS A 308 13.56 7.91 -0.45
C LYS A 308 13.37 6.72 0.48
N GLN A 309 12.14 6.21 0.63
CA GLN A 309 11.85 5.03 1.44
C GLN A 309 12.67 3.81 0.96
N LEU A 310 12.72 3.55 -0.34
CA LEU A 310 13.52 2.45 -0.90
C LEU A 310 15.01 2.61 -0.55
N ALA A 311 15.56 3.81 -0.67
CA ALA A 311 16.96 4.09 -0.37
C ALA A 311 17.29 3.94 1.13
N ASP A 312 16.39 4.40 2.00
CA ASP A 312 16.58 4.38 3.46
C ASP A 312 16.57 2.95 4.03
N TRP A 313 15.69 2.06 3.49
CA TRP A 313 15.53 0.71 4.02
C TRP A 313 16.65 -0.25 3.64
N GLY A 314 17.26 -0.11 2.48
CA GLY A 314 18.32 -1.02 2.01
C GLY A 314 19.47 -1.20 3.01
N PRO A 315 20.12 -0.12 3.48
CA PRO A 315 21.17 -0.20 4.48
C PRO A 315 20.72 -0.81 5.83
N ILE A 316 19.47 -0.54 6.26
CA ILE A 316 18.92 -1.06 7.52
C ILE A 316 18.76 -2.57 7.43
N LEU A 317 18.11 -3.07 6.39
CA LEU A 317 17.86 -4.50 6.18
C LEU A 317 19.18 -5.27 6.02
N LYS A 318 20.14 -4.71 5.29
CA LYS A 318 21.46 -5.30 5.11
C LYS A 318 22.24 -5.43 6.43
N ARG A 319 22.26 -4.37 7.24
CA ARG A 319 22.95 -4.41 8.56
C ARG A 319 22.33 -5.46 9.50
N ARG A 320 21.04 -5.69 9.39
CA ARG A 320 20.28 -6.63 10.23
C ARG A 320 20.22 -8.03 9.64
N ASN A 321 20.85 -8.24 8.48
CA ASN A 321 20.84 -9.53 7.77
C ASN A 321 19.44 -10.12 7.57
N ILE A 322 18.43 -9.25 7.39
CA ILE A 322 17.04 -9.67 7.16
C ILE A 322 16.91 -9.99 5.66
N LYS A 323 16.65 -11.27 5.36
CA LYS A 323 16.39 -11.81 4.02
C LYS A 323 15.24 -12.79 4.09
N LEU A 324 14.58 -13.02 2.96
CA LEU A 324 13.45 -13.94 2.83
C LEU A 324 13.73 -15.17 1.96
N ASP A 325 14.91 -15.22 1.34
CA ASP A 325 15.43 -16.34 0.54
C ASP A 325 16.95 -16.43 0.62
#